data_24d21644628fe4b24819ca3b47307895
#
_entry.id   24d21644628fe4b24819ca3b47307895
#
_cell.length_a   1.000
_cell.length_b   1.000
_cell.length_c   1.000
_cell.angle_alpha   90.00
_cell.angle_beta   90.00
_cell.angle_gamma   90.00
#
_symmetry.space_group_name_H-M   'P 1'
#
loop_
_entity.id
_entity.type
_entity.pdbx_description
1 polymer ?
#
loop_
_entity_poly.entity_id
_entity_poly.type
_entity_poly.pdbx_seq_one_letter_code
_entity_poly.pdbx_strand_id
1 'polypeptide(L)'
;MGPALSPGQVGQEAAACAVLGACLGAGRAFFPVRGRGALLPDVLLMGGLLLGTQSYAVSLSAGGVPRWYMLAAAIAGVALAEHLLGVPLRAVGRVLRRPLDGLAKYAAAHAQARAARKKAAKERRNEKRLAKKPKKNLPSERRVLYNSNVSK
;
A
#
# COMPACT_ATOMS: atom_id res chain seq x y z
N MET A 1 -19.34 -30.83 -16.00
CA MET A 1 -19.86 -29.87 -17.01
C MET A 1 -21.14 -29.28 -16.45
N GLY A 2 -21.26 -27.92 -16.37
CA GLY A 2 -22.52 -27.29 -15.94
C GLY A 2 -23.62 -27.37 -17.00
N PRO A 3 -24.88 -27.09 -16.61
CA PRO A 3 -26.00 -27.12 -17.53
C PRO A 3 -25.80 -26.15 -18.71
N ALA A 4 -26.30 -26.49 -19.86
CA ALA A 4 -26.25 -25.61 -21.03
C ALA A 4 -27.15 -24.39 -20.78
N LEU A 5 -26.56 -23.20 -20.82
CA LEU A 5 -27.30 -21.95 -20.68
C LEU A 5 -27.84 -21.45 -22.00
N SER A 6 -28.99 -20.77 -21.96
CA SER A 6 -29.48 -20.07 -23.13
C SER A 6 -28.58 -18.85 -23.45
N PRO A 7 -28.47 -18.42 -24.70
CA PRO A 7 -27.67 -17.25 -25.10
C PRO A 7 -28.06 -15.98 -24.32
N GLY A 8 -29.33 -15.82 -23.97
CA GLY A 8 -29.81 -14.69 -23.17
C GLY A 8 -29.29 -14.72 -21.73
N GLN A 9 -29.21 -15.88 -21.09
CA GLN A 9 -28.66 -16.05 -19.75
C GLN A 9 -27.15 -15.75 -19.72
N VAL A 10 -26.40 -16.22 -20.74
CA VAL A 10 -24.97 -15.90 -20.88
C VAL A 10 -24.76 -14.39 -20.99
N GLY A 11 -25.60 -13.72 -21.79
CA GLY A 11 -25.55 -12.26 -21.92
C GLY A 11 -25.82 -11.52 -20.62
N GLN A 12 -26.81 -11.94 -19.86
CA GLN A 12 -27.14 -11.32 -18.54
C GLN A 12 -26.03 -11.55 -17.53
N GLU A 13 -25.50 -12.76 -17.43
CA GLU A 13 -24.37 -13.06 -16.53
C GLU A 13 -23.12 -12.27 -16.89
N ALA A 14 -22.80 -12.16 -18.19
CA ALA A 14 -21.68 -11.37 -18.68
C ALA A 14 -21.87 -9.87 -18.36
N ALA A 15 -23.07 -9.34 -18.57
CA ALA A 15 -23.40 -7.95 -18.27
C ALA A 15 -23.27 -7.65 -16.75
N ALA A 16 -23.78 -8.53 -15.91
CA ALA A 16 -23.67 -8.37 -14.44
C ALA A 16 -22.20 -8.38 -13.99
N CYS A 17 -21.39 -9.30 -14.52
CA CYS A 17 -19.95 -9.35 -14.24
C CYS A 17 -19.20 -8.12 -14.78
N ALA A 18 -19.58 -7.60 -15.94
CA ALA A 18 -19.01 -6.37 -16.50
C ALA A 18 -19.34 -5.16 -15.61
N VAL A 19 -20.56 -5.05 -15.08
CA VAL A 19 -20.95 -4.00 -14.14
C VAL A 19 -20.14 -4.10 -12.83
N LEU A 20 -19.98 -5.31 -12.30
CA LEU A 20 -19.15 -5.56 -11.13
C LEU A 20 -17.71 -5.11 -11.38
N GLY A 21 -17.14 -5.49 -12.52
CA GLY A 21 -15.81 -5.05 -12.94
C GLY A 21 -15.71 -3.53 -13.08
N ALA A 22 -16.73 -2.90 -13.68
CA ALA A 22 -16.77 -1.45 -13.83
C ALA A 22 -16.82 -0.72 -12.48
N CYS A 23 -17.58 -1.22 -11.51
CA CYS A 23 -17.62 -0.68 -10.15
C CYS A 23 -16.25 -0.76 -9.45
N LEU A 24 -15.58 -1.90 -9.56
CA LEU A 24 -14.24 -2.09 -9.00
C LEU A 24 -13.20 -1.21 -9.69
N GLY A 25 -13.24 -1.10 -11.02
CA GLY A 25 -12.39 -0.23 -11.82
C GLY A 25 -12.60 1.25 -11.49
N ALA A 26 -13.85 1.68 -11.32
CA ALA A 26 -14.18 3.02 -10.87
C ALA A 26 -13.60 3.28 -9.47
N GLY A 27 -13.77 2.35 -8.53
CA GLY A 27 -13.16 2.42 -7.20
C GLY A 27 -11.63 2.59 -7.26
N ARG A 28 -10.96 1.85 -8.15
CA ARG A 28 -9.51 1.96 -8.38
C ARG A 28 -9.12 3.35 -8.91
N ALA A 29 -9.94 3.93 -9.79
CA ALA A 29 -9.68 5.25 -10.38
C ALA A 29 -9.74 6.38 -9.34
N PHE A 30 -10.53 6.24 -8.27
CA PHE A 30 -10.56 7.16 -7.14
C PHE A 30 -9.25 7.16 -6.34
N PHE A 31 -8.48 6.07 -6.38
CA PHE A 31 -7.23 5.92 -5.63
C PHE A 31 -6.01 5.82 -6.56
N PRO A 32 -5.64 6.89 -7.29
CA PRO A 32 -4.48 6.88 -8.18
C PRO A 32 -3.19 6.86 -7.35
N VAL A 33 -2.81 5.70 -6.86
CA VAL A 33 -1.51 5.49 -6.21
C VAL A 33 -0.51 5.13 -7.29
N ARG A 34 0.64 5.81 -7.35
CA ARG A 34 1.73 5.56 -8.28
C ARG A 34 2.95 4.99 -7.55
N GLY A 35 3.74 4.19 -8.25
CA GLY A 35 4.97 3.59 -7.72
C GLY A 35 4.72 2.30 -6.93
N ARG A 36 5.64 1.97 -6.02
CA ARG A 36 5.58 0.71 -5.22
C ARG A 36 4.30 0.53 -4.40
N GLY A 37 3.64 1.64 -4.03
CA GLY A 37 2.35 1.57 -3.32
C GLY A 37 1.16 1.19 -4.20
N ALA A 38 1.31 1.16 -5.53
CA ALA A 38 0.23 0.79 -6.46
C ALA A 38 -0.07 -0.71 -6.44
N LEU A 39 0.89 -1.55 -6.06
CA LEU A 39 0.72 -3.01 -6.00
C LEU A 39 -0.43 -3.42 -5.10
N LEU A 40 -0.56 -2.81 -3.93
CA LEU A 40 -1.59 -3.17 -2.96
C LEU A 40 -3.02 -2.95 -3.48
N PRO A 41 -3.40 -1.77 -4.02
CA PRO A 41 -4.71 -1.58 -4.62
C PRO A 41 -4.94 -2.44 -5.87
N ASP A 42 -3.90 -2.76 -6.63
CA ASP A 42 -4.04 -3.62 -7.81
C ASP A 42 -4.29 -5.09 -7.40
N VAL A 43 -3.60 -5.58 -6.37
CA VAL A 43 -3.86 -6.91 -5.79
C VAL A 43 -5.27 -6.98 -5.17
N LEU A 44 -5.70 -5.93 -4.46
CA LEU A 44 -7.05 -5.86 -3.91
C LEU A 44 -8.12 -5.84 -5.00
N LEU A 45 -7.87 -5.13 -6.11
CA LEU A 45 -8.77 -5.12 -7.26
C LEU A 45 -8.88 -6.51 -7.87
N MET A 46 -7.75 -7.18 -8.13
CA MET A 46 -7.74 -8.53 -8.70
C MET A 46 -8.39 -9.54 -7.75
N GLY A 47 -8.08 -9.48 -6.45
CA GLY A 47 -8.73 -10.31 -5.43
C GLY A 47 -10.24 -10.06 -5.36
N GLY A 48 -10.65 -8.80 -5.35
CA GLY A 48 -12.06 -8.40 -5.36
C GLY A 48 -12.81 -8.88 -6.62
N LEU A 49 -12.13 -8.82 -7.78
CA LEU A 49 -12.68 -9.29 -9.05
C LEU A 49 -12.90 -10.82 -9.01
N LEU A 50 -11.90 -11.58 -8.58
CA LEU A 50 -11.98 -13.03 -8.46
C LEU A 50 -13.05 -13.45 -7.45
N LEU A 51 -13.03 -12.88 -6.25
CA LEU A 51 -14.03 -13.20 -5.22
C LEU A 51 -15.42 -12.77 -5.62
N GLY A 52 -15.57 -11.59 -6.25
CA GLY A 52 -16.85 -11.08 -6.72
C GLY A 52 -17.45 -11.96 -7.82
N THR A 53 -16.66 -12.35 -8.82
CA THR A 53 -17.13 -13.25 -9.89
C THR A 53 -17.44 -14.65 -9.36
N GLN A 54 -16.64 -15.15 -8.42
CA GLN A 54 -16.91 -16.44 -7.76
C GLN A 54 -18.21 -16.40 -6.95
N SER A 55 -18.38 -15.36 -6.11
CA SER A 55 -19.58 -15.16 -5.32
C SER A 55 -20.82 -15.02 -6.18
N TYR A 56 -20.74 -14.25 -7.27
CA TYR A 56 -21.83 -14.12 -8.23
C TYR A 56 -22.17 -15.46 -8.89
N ALA A 57 -21.15 -16.22 -9.31
CA ALA A 57 -21.36 -17.52 -9.95
C ALA A 57 -22.07 -18.51 -9.03
N VAL A 58 -21.71 -18.55 -7.74
CA VAL A 58 -22.31 -19.49 -6.78
C VAL A 58 -23.72 -19.04 -6.36
N SER A 59 -23.96 -17.73 -6.21
CA SER A 59 -25.18 -17.22 -5.59
C SER A 59 -26.28 -16.86 -6.59
N LEU A 60 -25.94 -16.35 -7.77
CA LEU A 60 -26.87 -15.71 -8.70
C LEU A 60 -26.84 -16.30 -10.12
N SER A 61 -25.77 -17.03 -10.51
CA SER A 61 -25.70 -17.63 -11.82
C SER A 61 -26.63 -18.84 -11.94
N ALA A 62 -27.34 -18.92 -13.02
CA ALA A 62 -28.19 -20.05 -13.33
C ALA A 62 -27.45 -21.42 -13.41
N GLY A 63 -26.13 -21.36 -13.64
CA GLY A 63 -25.28 -22.57 -13.71
C GLY A 63 -24.58 -22.93 -12.38
N GLY A 64 -24.56 -22.05 -11.39
CA GLY A 64 -23.89 -22.28 -10.11
C GLY A 64 -22.35 -22.50 -10.18
N VAL A 65 -21.75 -22.34 -11.34
CA VAL A 65 -20.34 -22.63 -11.61
C VAL A 65 -19.68 -21.42 -12.28
N PRO A 66 -18.53 -20.97 -11.80
CA PRO A 66 -17.80 -19.88 -12.42
C PRO A 66 -17.35 -20.28 -13.84
N ARG A 67 -17.59 -19.41 -14.79
CA ARG A 67 -17.24 -19.62 -16.20
C ARG A 67 -16.26 -18.57 -16.66
N TRP A 68 -15.37 -18.93 -17.57
CA TRP A 68 -14.29 -18.06 -18.07
C TRP A 68 -14.80 -16.72 -18.64
N TYR A 69 -15.98 -16.72 -19.31
CA TYR A 69 -16.54 -15.48 -19.86
C TYR A 69 -16.99 -14.47 -18.81
N MET A 70 -17.35 -14.91 -17.59
CA MET A 70 -17.69 -14.04 -16.47
C MET A 70 -16.46 -13.23 -16.05
N LEU A 71 -15.31 -13.88 -15.93
CA LEU A 71 -14.06 -13.20 -15.62
C LEU A 71 -13.62 -12.27 -16.75
N ALA A 72 -13.74 -12.74 -18.01
CA ALA A 72 -13.42 -11.91 -19.17
C ALA A 72 -14.31 -10.66 -19.24
N ALA A 73 -15.61 -10.79 -18.99
CA ALA A 73 -16.54 -9.67 -18.94
C ALA A 73 -16.23 -8.72 -17.80
N ALA A 74 -15.85 -9.22 -16.63
CA ALA A 74 -15.46 -8.38 -15.48
C ALA A 74 -14.18 -7.59 -15.77
N ILE A 75 -13.16 -8.20 -16.38
CA ILE A 75 -11.94 -7.51 -16.81
C ILE A 75 -12.25 -6.44 -17.86
N ALA A 76 -13.11 -6.76 -18.84
CA ALA A 76 -13.56 -5.80 -19.84
C ALA A 76 -14.30 -4.61 -19.17
N GLY A 77 -15.11 -4.87 -18.15
CA GLY A 77 -15.78 -3.83 -17.34
C GLY A 77 -14.80 -2.92 -16.65
N VAL A 78 -13.73 -3.45 -16.04
CA VAL A 78 -12.63 -2.63 -15.43
C VAL A 78 -12.00 -1.75 -16.50
N ALA A 79 -11.60 -2.32 -17.64
CA ALA A 79 -10.94 -1.59 -18.71
C ALA A 79 -11.83 -0.47 -19.27
N LEU A 80 -13.12 -0.75 -19.46
CA LEU A 80 -14.10 0.21 -19.93
C LEU A 80 -14.29 1.35 -18.93
N ALA A 81 -14.39 1.04 -17.64
CA ALA A 81 -14.49 2.04 -16.59
C ALA A 81 -13.24 2.92 -16.52
N GLU A 82 -12.05 2.35 -16.64
CA GLU A 82 -10.80 3.13 -16.69
C GLU A 82 -10.73 4.02 -17.93
N HIS A 83 -11.16 3.53 -19.06
CA HIS A 83 -11.14 4.29 -20.32
C HIS A 83 -12.16 5.43 -20.34
N LEU A 84 -13.41 5.15 -19.97
CA LEU A 84 -14.49 6.14 -20.01
C LEU A 84 -14.49 7.08 -18.82
N LEU A 85 -14.29 6.55 -17.62
CA LEU A 85 -14.44 7.30 -16.37
C LEU A 85 -13.10 7.69 -15.74
N GLY A 86 -11.99 7.17 -16.24
CA GLY A 86 -10.67 7.38 -15.65
C GLY A 86 -10.26 8.85 -15.57
N VAL A 87 -10.58 9.66 -16.57
CA VAL A 87 -10.26 11.10 -16.60
C VAL A 87 -11.13 11.87 -15.62
N PRO A 88 -12.49 11.82 -15.68
CA PRO A 88 -13.33 12.57 -14.76
C PRO A 88 -13.21 12.08 -13.31
N LEU A 89 -13.11 10.77 -13.07
CA LEU A 89 -12.94 10.24 -11.72
C LEU A 89 -11.62 10.65 -11.07
N ARG A 90 -10.52 10.71 -11.83
CA ARG A 90 -9.24 11.23 -11.33
C ARG A 90 -9.32 12.72 -10.99
N ALA A 91 -10.10 13.49 -11.74
CA ALA A 91 -10.34 14.90 -11.43
C ALA A 91 -11.13 15.06 -10.12
N VAL A 92 -12.23 14.34 -9.97
CA VAL A 92 -13.05 14.31 -8.73
C VAL A 92 -12.21 13.79 -7.56
N GLY A 93 -11.48 12.69 -7.74
CA GLY A 93 -10.60 12.13 -6.71
C GLY A 93 -9.52 13.11 -6.24
N ARG A 94 -8.97 13.96 -7.12
CA ARG A 94 -8.03 15.02 -6.73
C ARG A 94 -8.69 16.11 -5.87
N VAL A 95 -9.91 16.49 -6.21
CA VAL A 95 -10.66 17.50 -5.43
C VAL A 95 -11.00 16.98 -4.04
N LEU A 96 -11.50 15.74 -3.95
CA LEU A 96 -11.83 15.11 -2.67
C LEU A 96 -10.61 14.85 -1.77
N ARG A 97 -9.43 14.66 -2.36
CA ARG A 97 -8.19 14.43 -1.59
C ARG A 97 -7.54 15.68 -1.05
N ARG A 98 -7.81 16.86 -1.65
CA ARG A 98 -7.24 18.12 -1.14
C ARG A 98 -7.38 18.32 0.36
N PRO A 99 -8.58 18.12 0.98
CA PRO A 99 -8.69 18.23 2.44
C PRO A 99 -7.95 17.13 3.17
N LEU A 100 -7.91 15.89 2.63
CA LEU A 100 -7.21 14.75 3.23
C LEU A 100 -5.67 14.94 3.19
N ASP A 101 -5.15 15.52 2.10
CA ASP A 101 -3.73 15.85 1.99
C ASP A 101 -3.31 16.92 3.02
N GLY A 102 -4.19 17.86 3.33
CA GLY A 102 -3.99 18.83 4.41
C GLY A 102 -3.87 18.15 5.77
N LEU A 103 -4.78 17.24 6.08
CA LEU A 103 -4.76 16.45 7.32
C LEU A 103 -3.54 15.53 7.40
N ALA A 104 -3.18 14.89 6.27
CA ALA A 104 -1.99 14.02 6.20
C ALA A 104 -0.70 14.82 6.43
N LYS A 105 -0.56 16.01 5.83
CA LYS A 105 0.56 16.91 6.08
C LYS A 105 0.63 17.37 7.53
N TYR A 106 -0.50 17.71 8.12
CA TYR A 106 -0.59 18.10 9.53
C TYR A 106 -0.17 16.94 10.45
N ALA A 107 -0.69 15.73 10.21
CA ALA A 107 -0.31 14.53 10.95
C ALA A 107 1.18 14.20 10.79
N ALA A 108 1.73 14.33 9.57
CA ALA A 108 3.15 14.11 9.30
C ALA A 108 4.03 15.14 10.03
N ALA A 109 3.66 16.42 10.02
CA ALA A 109 4.37 17.47 10.75
C ALA A 109 4.38 17.20 12.27
N HIS A 110 3.24 16.80 12.84
CA HIS A 110 3.15 16.40 14.24
C HIS A 110 3.98 15.15 14.58
N ALA A 111 4.00 14.15 13.69
CA ALA A 111 4.83 12.97 13.86
C ALA A 111 6.33 13.32 13.82
N GLN A 112 6.74 14.19 12.90
CA GLN A 112 8.12 14.68 12.82
C GLN A 112 8.52 15.49 14.05
N ALA A 113 7.66 16.38 14.54
CA ALA A 113 7.91 17.14 15.76
C ALA A 113 8.05 16.22 16.99
N ARG A 114 7.22 15.18 17.11
CA ARG A 114 7.36 14.17 18.17
C ARG A 114 8.66 13.37 18.03
N ALA A 115 9.04 12.98 16.82
CA ALA A 115 10.30 12.28 16.57
C ALA A 115 11.51 13.13 16.90
N ALA A 116 11.51 14.42 16.54
CA ALA A 116 12.56 15.37 16.88
C ALA A 116 12.71 15.55 18.40
N ARG A 117 11.59 15.70 19.12
CA ARG A 117 11.59 15.78 20.60
C ARG A 117 12.15 14.52 21.25
N LYS A 118 11.80 13.33 20.73
CA LYS A 118 12.35 12.05 21.22
C LYS A 118 13.87 11.94 20.97
N LYS A 119 14.34 12.39 19.79
CA LYS A 119 15.78 12.41 19.49
C LYS A 119 16.53 13.35 20.44
N ALA A 120 16.08 14.58 20.59
CA ALA A 120 16.68 15.55 21.49
C ALA A 120 16.69 15.07 22.97
N ALA A 121 15.62 14.42 23.42
CA ALA A 121 15.56 13.84 24.76
C ALA A 121 16.56 12.67 24.93
N LYS A 122 16.77 11.86 23.88
CA LYS A 122 17.75 10.77 23.89
C LYS A 122 19.18 11.30 23.91
N GLU A 123 19.46 12.35 23.14
CA GLU A 123 20.77 13.02 23.12
C GLU A 123 21.10 13.61 24.47
N ARG A 124 20.19 14.37 25.08
CA ARG A 124 20.35 14.90 26.44
C ARG A 124 20.58 13.81 27.49
N ARG A 125 19.94 12.64 27.34
CA ARG A 125 20.20 11.49 28.24
C ARG A 125 21.57 10.88 28.03
N ASN A 126 22.03 10.80 26.78
CA ASN A 126 23.36 10.30 26.47
C ASN A 126 24.46 11.26 26.95
N GLU A 127 24.29 12.58 26.76
CA GLU A 127 25.21 13.60 27.31
C GLU A 127 25.31 13.51 28.84
N LYS A 128 24.15 13.40 29.52
CA LYS A 128 24.16 13.23 31.00
C LYS A 128 24.83 11.92 31.42
N ARG A 129 24.71 10.83 30.62
CA ARG A 129 25.42 9.58 30.90
C ARG A 129 26.92 9.68 30.67
N LEU A 130 27.33 10.39 29.63
CA LEU A 130 28.74 10.64 29.34
C LEU A 130 29.37 11.56 30.40
N ALA A 131 28.63 12.59 30.83
CA ALA A 131 29.08 13.49 31.92
C ALA A 131 29.17 12.79 33.29
N LYS A 132 28.29 11.79 33.53
CA LYS A 132 28.33 10.98 34.77
C LYS A 132 29.33 9.82 34.75
N LYS A 133 29.85 9.43 33.59
CA LYS A 133 30.96 8.48 33.57
C LYS A 133 32.17 9.22 34.17
N PRO A 134 32.66 8.82 35.37
CA PRO A 134 33.91 9.39 35.86
C PRO A 134 34.91 9.19 34.74
N LYS A 135 35.68 10.25 34.42
CA LYS A 135 36.86 10.11 33.57
C LYS A 135 37.65 8.97 34.23
N LYS A 136 37.47 7.75 33.71
CA LYS A 136 38.36 6.66 34.08
C LYS A 136 39.70 7.24 33.75
N ASN A 137 40.48 7.55 34.82
CA ASN A 137 41.83 8.01 34.67
C ASN A 137 42.43 7.16 33.58
N LEU A 138 42.66 7.76 32.42
CA LEU A 138 43.55 7.15 31.46
C LEU A 138 44.75 6.76 32.31
N PRO A 139 45.19 5.48 32.28
CA PRO A 139 46.39 5.12 33.01
C PRO A 139 47.42 6.16 32.55
N SER A 140 47.80 7.03 33.53
CA SER A 140 48.82 8.02 33.27
C SER A 140 49.92 7.29 32.57
N GLU A 141 50.33 7.75 31.42
CA GLU A 141 51.36 7.20 30.59
C GLU A 141 52.39 6.54 31.49
N ARG A 142 52.28 5.24 31.70
CA ARG A 142 53.46 4.47 32.06
C ARG A 142 54.36 4.67 30.83
N ARG A 143 55.24 5.69 30.95
CA ARG A 143 56.40 5.79 30.15
C ARG A 143 56.92 4.39 30.06
N VAL A 144 56.71 3.75 28.95
CA VAL A 144 57.43 2.56 28.56
C VAL A 144 58.84 3.08 28.42
N LEU A 145 59.59 3.02 29.54
CA LEU A 145 61.02 3.20 29.50
C LEU A 145 61.52 2.08 28.57
N TYR A 146 61.64 2.45 27.34
CA TYR A 146 62.26 1.63 26.33
C TYR A 146 63.68 1.40 26.81
N ASN A 147 63.92 0.20 27.35
CA ASN A 147 65.22 -0.20 27.84
C ASN A 147 66.10 -0.35 26.59
N SER A 148 66.82 0.73 26.25
CA SER A 148 67.72 0.83 25.13
C SER A 148 69.03 0.07 25.35
N ASN A 149 69.06 -0.89 26.30
CA ASN A 149 70.26 -1.68 26.60
C ASN A 149 70.16 -3.11 26.09
N VAL A 150 69.78 -3.32 24.82
CA VAL A 150 70.05 -4.55 24.13
C VAL A 150 70.74 -4.22 22.80
N SER A 151 72.04 -3.87 22.95
CA SER A 151 72.99 -3.96 21.85
C SER A 151 74.39 -4.17 22.45
N LYS A 152 74.72 -5.41 22.68
CA LYS A 152 76.08 -5.92 22.49
C LYS A 152 76.01 -7.40 22.17
#